data_03aa7c5e3e34773228d68af38cdaea61
#
_entry.id   03aa7c5e3e34773228d68af38cdaea61
#
_cell.length_a   1.000
_cell.length_b   1.000
_cell.length_c   1.000
_cell.angle_alpha   90.00
_cell.angle_beta   90.00
_cell.angle_gamma   90.00
#
_symmetry.space_group_name_H-M   'P 1'
#
loop_
_entity.id
_entity.type
_entity.pdbx_description
1 polymer ?
#
loop_
_entity_poly.entity_id
_entity_poly.type
_entity_poly.pdbx_seq_one_letter_code
_entity_poly.pdbx_strand_id
1 'polypeptide(L)'
;QILASHSDVEATAELPFMGQIAVELAGRKKRSEETRYPSLLNDLSAERRVELGQQYLDRAASYRNGAPRFIDKLPNNWLHVALIKTILPNATIIDARREAMATGFANFKQLFARGQEFTYSLEDIGHYYFDYIRAMTHWQTIFPNQVLTVQYEEVVNDLEKQVRLLLNHSGLAFEDACLRYYEKDRSVRTASSEQVRKPIYRDALTIWKHYEKHL
;
A
#
# COMPACT_ATOMS: atom_id res chain seq x y z
N GLN A 1 -9.84 2.60 3.96
CA GLN A 1 -11.06 2.97 4.65
C GLN A 1 -12.06 1.81 4.67
N ILE A 2 -12.39 1.19 3.53
CA ILE A 2 -13.32 0.05 3.42
C ILE A 2 -12.99 -1.01 4.48
N LEU A 3 -11.82 -1.63 4.43
CA LEU A 3 -11.40 -2.65 5.41
C LEU A 3 -11.34 -2.14 6.85
N ALA A 4 -10.96 -0.87 7.05
CA ALA A 4 -10.93 -0.26 8.38
C ALA A 4 -12.33 -0.02 8.98
N SER A 5 -13.39 -0.25 8.21
CA SER A 5 -14.77 -0.19 8.70
C SER A 5 -15.26 -1.50 9.27
N HIS A 6 -14.55 -2.61 9.04
CA HIS A 6 -14.80 -3.90 9.68
C HIS A 6 -14.54 -3.83 11.19
N SER A 7 -15.30 -4.57 11.99
CA SER A 7 -15.20 -4.58 13.45
C SER A 7 -13.86 -5.10 13.96
N ASP A 8 -13.28 -6.10 13.27
CA ASP A 8 -12.00 -6.73 13.64
C ASP A 8 -10.77 -5.98 13.10
N VAL A 9 -10.96 -4.86 12.40
CA VAL A 9 -9.87 -4.18 11.69
C VAL A 9 -9.75 -2.73 12.10
N GLU A 10 -8.56 -2.34 12.50
CA GLU A 10 -8.19 -0.94 12.68
C GLU A 10 -7.23 -0.47 11.59
N ALA A 11 -7.26 0.80 11.29
CA ALA A 11 -6.24 1.39 10.43
C ALA A 11 -5.29 2.23 11.28
N THR A 12 -4.02 2.08 11.01
CA THR A 12 -2.96 2.91 11.59
C THR A 12 -2.71 4.17 10.73
N ALA A 13 -1.61 4.82 10.93
CA ALA A 13 -1.09 5.87 10.05
C ALA A 13 -0.28 5.26 8.89
N GLU A 14 0.37 6.11 8.09
CA GLU A 14 1.42 5.67 7.16
C GLU A 14 2.70 5.40 7.95
N LEU A 15 2.94 4.12 8.28
CA LEU A 15 4.04 3.73 9.17
C LEU A 15 5.36 3.62 8.39
N PRO A 16 6.43 4.33 8.79
CA PRO A 16 7.71 4.29 8.10
C PRO A 16 8.55 3.04 8.46
N PHE A 17 8.05 2.16 9.30
CA PHE A 17 8.86 1.17 10.01
C PHE A 17 9.42 0.08 9.10
N MET A 18 8.68 -0.32 8.07
CA MET A 18 9.18 -1.31 7.11
C MET A 18 10.39 -0.79 6.33
N GLY A 19 10.30 0.45 5.85
CA GLY A 19 11.43 1.12 5.20
C GLY A 19 12.62 1.35 6.15
N GLN A 20 12.37 1.69 7.41
CA GLN A 20 13.43 1.83 8.43
C GLN A 20 14.15 0.51 8.66
N ILE A 21 13.42 -0.59 8.83
CA ILE A 21 14.01 -1.93 8.99
C ILE A 21 14.84 -2.32 7.74
N ALA A 22 14.35 -2.01 6.54
CA ALA A 22 15.10 -2.25 5.31
C ALA A 22 16.42 -1.47 5.28
N VAL A 23 16.42 -0.21 5.71
CA VAL A 23 17.63 0.62 5.82
C VAL A 23 18.58 0.10 6.90
N GLU A 24 18.06 -0.30 8.07
CA GLU A 24 18.84 -0.90 9.15
C GLU A 24 19.54 -2.18 8.69
N LEU A 25 18.83 -3.05 7.96
CA LEU A 25 19.37 -4.28 7.38
C LEU A 25 20.44 -4.01 6.31
N ALA A 26 20.20 -3.06 5.42
CA ALA A 26 21.15 -2.69 4.38
C ALA A 26 22.45 -2.12 4.96
N GLY A 27 22.39 -1.56 6.18
CA GLY A 27 23.52 -0.93 6.85
C GLY A 27 23.90 0.42 6.22
N ARG A 28 24.87 1.09 6.86
CA ARG A 28 25.48 2.30 6.29
C ARG A 28 26.39 1.93 5.13
N LYS A 29 26.17 2.54 3.97
CA LYS A 29 27.03 2.35 2.80
C LYS A 29 27.49 3.69 2.23
N LYS A 30 28.62 3.67 1.51
CA LYS A 30 29.05 4.82 0.68
C LYS A 30 28.14 4.92 -0.53
N ARG A 31 27.98 6.13 -1.06
CA ARG A 31 27.12 6.39 -2.24
C ARG A 31 27.48 5.56 -3.48
N SER A 32 28.74 5.13 -3.58
CA SER A 32 29.28 4.32 -4.69
C SER A 32 29.10 2.80 -4.51
N GLU A 33 28.60 2.33 -3.37
CA GLU A 33 28.43 0.91 -3.10
C GLU A 33 27.04 0.41 -3.51
N GLU A 34 26.94 -0.74 -4.16
CA GLU A 34 25.67 -1.37 -4.48
C GLU A 34 24.96 -1.82 -3.20
N THR A 35 23.65 -1.71 -3.20
CA THR A 35 22.85 -2.18 -2.06
C THR A 35 22.72 -3.70 -2.09
N ARG A 36 22.98 -4.36 -0.97
CA ARG A 36 22.69 -5.78 -0.78
C ARG A 36 21.19 -6.07 -0.56
N TYR A 37 20.39 -5.05 -0.32
CA TYR A 37 18.95 -5.20 -0.23
C TYR A 37 18.33 -5.22 -1.64
N PRO A 38 17.41 -6.16 -1.98
CA PRO A 38 16.76 -7.13 -1.07
C PRO A 38 17.48 -8.48 -0.92
N SER A 39 18.57 -8.78 -1.65
CA SER A 39 19.21 -10.09 -1.70
C SER A 39 19.66 -10.61 -0.32
N LEU A 40 20.05 -9.70 0.60
CA LEU A 40 20.42 -10.06 1.98
C LEU A 40 19.30 -10.77 2.78
N LEU A 41 18.03 -10.69 2.33
CA LEU A 41 16.93 -11.37 2.99
C LEU A 41 17.08 -12.89 2.95
N ASN A 42 17.81 -13.42 1.97
CA ASN A 42 18.09 -14.85 1.85
C ASN A 42 19.03 -15.36 2.97
N ASP A 43 19.86 -14.46 3.49
CA ASP A 43 20.89 -14.78 4.50
C ASP A 43 20.34 -14.65 5.94
N LEU A 44 19.09 -14.23 6.13
CA LEU A 44 18.50 -14.07 7.46
C LEU A 44 18.19 -15.44 8.09
N SER A 45 18.71 -15.67 9.31
CA SER A 45 18.32 -16.83 10.11
C SER A 45 16.84 -16.79 10.52
N ALA A 46 16.28 -17.92 10.92
CA ALA A 46 14.89 -18.00 11.38
C ALA A 46 14.66 -17.10 12.61
N GLU A 47 15.59 -17.09 13.55
CA GLU A 47 15.55 -16.27 14.76
C GLU A 47 15.55 -14.78 14.39
N ARG A 48 16.42 -14.37 13.46
CA ARG A 48 16.51 -12.97 13.03
C ARG A 48 15.24 -12.49 12.33
N ARG A 49 14.57 -13.36 11.56
CA ARG A 49 13.28 -13.04 10.94
C ARG A 49 12.20 -12.79 12.00
N VAL A 50 12.13 -13.62 13.04
CA VAL A 50 11.20 -13.46 14.16
C VAL A 50 11.48 -12.17 14.93
N GLU A 51 12.74 -11.87 15.26
CA GLU A 51 13.13 -10.63 15.94
C GLU A 51 12.71 -9.38 15.16
N LEU A 52 12.96 -9.36 13.85
CA LEU A 52 12.57 -8.24 13.00
C LEU A 52 11.05 -8.08 12.89
N GLY A 53 10.32 -9.19 12.84
CA GLY A 53 8.86 -9.19 12.88
C GLY A 53 8.33 -8.61 14.19
N GLN A 54 8.90 -9.02 15.34
CA GLN A 54 8.54 -8.48 16.64
C GLN A 54 8.91 -7.00 16.75
N GLN A 55 10.10 -6.61 16.29
CA GLN A 55 10.52 -5.20 16.25
C GLN A 55 9.53 -4.32 15.46
N TYR A 56 9.03 -4.80 14.33
CA TYR A 56 8.00 -4.09 13.58
C TYR A 56 6.70 -3.96 14.36
N LEU A 57 6.23 -5.04 14.98
CA LEU A 57 4.99 -5.05 15.76
C LEU A 57 5.08 -4.13 16.98
N ASP A 58 6.21 -4.13 17.67
CA ASP A 58 6.47 -3.25 18.83
C ASP A 58 6.44 -1.78 18.43
N ARG A 59 7.08 -1.42 17.30
CA ARG A 59 7.03 -0.05 16.76
C ARG A 59 5.61 0.36 16.35
N ALA A 60 4.83 -0.57 15.80
CA ALA A 60 3.46 -0.31 15.39
C ALA A 60 2.48 -0.22 16.57
N ALA A 61 2.82 -0.78 17.74
CA ALA A 61 1.92 -0.90 18.88
C ALA A 61 1.33 0.45 19.34
N SER A 62 2.13 1.54 19.33
CA SER A 62 1.67 2.88 19.71
C SER A 62 0.64 3.51 18.77
N TYR A 63 0.45 2.93 17.58
CA TYR A 63 -0.51 3.36 16.56
C TYR A 63 -1.78 2.50 16.52
N ARG A 64 -1.85 1.50 17.42
CA ARG A 64 -2.95 0.55 17.49
C ARG A 64 -3.88 0.84 18.65
N ASN A 65 -5.15 0.47 18.47
CA ASN A 65 -6.21 0.62 19.49
C ASN A 65 -6.75 -0.73 19.99
N GLY A 66 -6.09 -1.85 19.61
CA GLY A 66 -6.39 -3.17 20.14
C GLY A 66 -7.28 -4.07 19.30
N ALA A 67 -7.67 -3.68 18.08
CA ALA A 67 -8.38 -4.59 17.19
C ALA A 67 -7.50 -5.83 16.85
N PRO A 68 -8.11 -7.00 16.55
CA PRO A 68 -7.36 -8.22 16.19
C PRO A 68 -6.40 -8.02 15.02
N ARG A 69 -6.79 -7.18 14.05
CA ARG A 69 -6.01 -6.89 12.84
C ARG A 69 -5.83 -5.40 12.65
N PHE A 70 -4.76 -5.02 11.98
CA PHE A 70 -4.52 -3.63 11.60
C PHE A 70 -4.04 -3.50 10.16
N ILE A 71 -4.24 -2.33 9.59
CA ILE A 71 -3.80 -1.98 8.24
C ILE A 71 -2.63 -1.02 8.36
N ASP A 72 -1.49 -1.40 7.78
CA ASP A 72 -0.41 -0.48 7.45
C ASP A 72 -0.50 -0.15 5.95
N LYS A 73 -0.78 1.11 5.64
CA LYS A 73 -0.84 1.59 4.27
C LYS A 73 0.18 2.70 4.07
N LEU A 74 1.27 2.38 3.39
CA LEU A 74 2.24 3.33 2.88
C LEU A 74 2.44 3.08 1.38
N PRO A 75 2.31 4.07 0.49
CA PRO A 75 2.41 3.86 -0.97
C PRO A 75 3.64 3.08 -1.40
N ASN A 76 4.80 3.36 -0.82
CA ASN A 76 6.07 2.74 -1.20
C ASN A 76 6.34 1.35 -0.56
N ASN A 77 5.40 0.79 0.21
CA ASN A 77 5.57 -0.55 0.79
C ASN A 77 5.67 -1.67 -0.27
N TRP A 78 5.28 -1.42 -1.52
CA TRP A 78 5.51 -2.36 -2.61
C TRP A 78 6.98 -2.71 -2.83
N LEU A 79 7.91 -1.81 -2.49
CA LEU A 79 9.36 -2.05 -2.50
C LEU A 79 9.81 -3.09 -1.46
N HIS A 80 8.97 -3.35 -0.46
CA HIS A 80 9.31 -4.16 0.70
C HIS A 80 8.46 -5.42 0.83
N VAL A 81 7.71 -5.84 -0.19
CA VAL A 81 6.85 -7.04 -0.12
C VAL A 81 7.63 -8.28 0.29
N ALA A 82 8.85 -8.48 -0.25
CA ALA A 82 9.71 -9.59 0.17
C ALA A 82 10.06 -9.53 1.67
N LEU A 83 10.47 -8.37 2.17
CA LEU A 83 10.76 -8.16 3.59
C LEU A 83 9.52 -8.43 4.44
N ILE A 84 8.37 -7.85 4.07
CA ILE A 84 7.09 -8.05 4.78
C ILE A 84 6.79 -9.54 4.90
N LYS A 85 6.84 -10.29 3.81
CA LYS A 85 6.55 -11.73 3.80
C LYS A 85 7.60 -12.56 4.56
N THR A 86 8.85 -12.07 4.61
CA THR A 86 9.93 -12.75 5.34
C THR A 86 9.77 -12.61 6.86
N ILE A 87 9.39 -11.43 7.37
CA ILE A 87 9.33 -11.15 8.82
C ILE A 87 7.92 -11.22 9.39
N LEU A 88 6.89 -11.11 8.54
CA LEU A 88 5.47 -11.19 8.88
C LEU A 88 4.76 -12.15 7.91
N PRO A 89 5.03 -13.48 7.98
CA PRO A 89 4.55 -14.44 6.98
C PRO A 89 3.02 -14.47 6.85
N ASN A 90 2.29 -14.12 7.92
CA ASN A 90 0.83 -14.08 7.96
C ASN A 90 0.24 -12.74 7.46
N ALA A 91 1.08 -11.78 7.06
CA ALA A 91 0.59 -10.53 6.50
C ALA A 91 -0.13 -10.77 5.16
N THR A 92 -1.34 -10.24 5.03
CA THR A 92 -2.10 -10.21 3.78
C THR A 92 -1.65 -9.00 2.97
N ILE A 93 -1.31 -9.20 1.70
CA ILE A 93 -0.89 -8.13 0.79
C ILE A 93 -2.05 -7.76 -0.13
N ILE A 94 -2.39 -6.49 -0.14
CA ILE A 94 -3.39 -5.92 -1.05
C ILE A 94 -2.72 -4.82 -1.86
N ASP A 95 -2.66 -5.02 -3.16
CA ASP A 95 -2.18 -4.07 -4.14
C ASP A 95 -3.35 -3.24 -4.65
N ALA A 96 -3.55 -2.04 -4.07
CA ALA A 96 -4.57 -1.10 -4.49
C ALA A 96 -4.06 -0.31 -5.70
N ARG A 97 -4.51 -0.70 -6.88
CA ARG A 97 -4.05 -0.20 -8.17
C ARG A 97 -5.07 0.71 -8.82
N ARG A 98 -4.59 1.63 -9.62
CA ARG A 98 -5.40 2.48 -10.47
C ARG A 98 -4.78 2.54 -11.86
N GLU A 99 -5.59 2.84 -12.88
CA GLU A 99 -5.16 3.02 -14.26
C GLU A 99 -3.97 3.98 -14.37
N ALA A 100 -3.01 3.65 -15.26
CA ALA A 100 -1.71 4.31 -15.34
C ALA A 100 -1.79 5.81 -15.59
N MET A 101 -2.59 6.25 -16.59
CA MET A 101 -2.73 7.67 -16.94
C MET A 101 -3.39 8.45 -15.81
N ALA A 102 -4.43 7.87 -15.19
CA ALA A 102 -5.11 8.50 -14.05
C ALA A 102 -4.19 8.61 -12.83
N THR A 103 -3.34 7.61 -12.57
CA THR A 103 -2.34 7.62 -11.51
C THR A 103 -1.24 8.64 -11.80
N GLY A 104 -0.68 8.60 -13.02
CA GLY A 104 0.40 9.51 -13.44
C GLY A 104 -0.04 10.97 -13.36
N PHE A 105 -1.19 11.30 -13.93
CA PHE A 105 -1.72 12.66 -13.87
C PHE A 105 -2.02 13.11 -12.43
N ALA A 106 -2.58 12.24 -11.59
CA ALA A 106 -2.86 12.58 -10.20
C ALA A 106 -1.58 12.89 -9.42
N ASN A 107 -0.51 12.14 -9.65
CA ASN A 107 0.80 12.38 -9.05
C ASN A 107 1.46 13.65 -9.59
N PHE A 108 1.46 13.85 -10.91
CA PHE A 108 2.08 15.01 -11.55
C PHE A 108 1.50 16.35 -11.07
N LYS A 109 0.18 16.43 -10.91
CA LYS A 109 -0.48 17.66 -10.43
C LYS A 109 -0.35 17.89 -8.92
N GLN A 110 0.10 16.88 -8.15
CA GLN A 110 0.21 16.97 -6.71
C GLN A 110 1.60 17.48 -6.30
N LEU A 111 1.64 18.60 -5.59
CA LEU A 111 2.88 19.07 -4.97
C LEU A 111 3.15 18.24 -3.71
N PHE A 112 4.12 17.35 -3.79
CA PHE A 112 4.62 16.61 -2.62
C PHE A 112 5.73 17.40 -1.94
N ALA A 113 5.68 17.48 -0.61
CA ALA A 113 6.66 18.28 0.14
C ALA A 113 8.07 17.65 0.15
N ARG A 114 8.16 16.31 0.16
CA ARG A 114 9.44 15.55 0.20
C ARG A 114 9.22 14.10 -0.24
N GLY A 115 10.28 13.47 -0.76
CA GLY A 115 10.38 12.03 -0.92
C GLY A 115 9.62 11.43 -2.11
N GLN A 116 9.13 12.26 -3.02
CA GLN A 116 8.43 11.82 -4.23
C GLN A 116 8.92 12.63 -5.44
N GLU A 117 10.24 12.81 -5.57
CA GLU A 117 10.88 13.67 -6.57
C GLU A 117 10.58 13.21 -8.00
N PHE A 118 10.34 11.92 -8.22
CA PHE A 118 9.95 11.36 -9.52
C PHE A 118 8.61 11.94 -10.03
N THR A 119 7.78 12.52 -9.17
CA THR A 119 6.48 13.08 -9.57
C THR A 119 6.58 14.41 -10.32
N TYR A 120 7.76 15.01 -10.39
CA TYR A 120 7.99 16.27 -11.13
C TYR A 120 8.30 16.07 -12.61
N SER A 121 8.41 14.83 -13.10
CA SER A 121 8.61 14.47 -14.50
C SER A 121 7.61 13.39 -14.92
N LEU A 122 6.94 13.57 -16.05
CA LEU A 122 6.02 12.56 -16.60
C LEU A 122 6.77 11.28 -16.98
N GLU A 123 7.99 11.40 -17.50
CA GLU A 123 8.84 10.27 -17.85
C GLU A 123 9.24 9.46 -16.61
N ASP A 124 9.66 10.13 -15.54
CA ASP A 124 10.03 9.48 -14.28
C ASP A 124 8.83 8.80 -13.63
N ILE A 125 7.64 9.41 -13.69
CA ILE A 125 6.39 8.77 -13.26
C ILE A 125 6.14 7.50 -14.06
N GLY A 126 6.32 7.55 -15.38
CA GLY A 126 6.16 6.39 -16.26
C GLY A 126 7.10 5.25 -15.89
N HIS A 127 8.40 5.55 -15.71
CA HIS A 127 9.41 4.57 -15.28
C HIS A 127 9.08 3.98 -13.91
N TYR A 128 8.72 4.82 -12.93
CA TYR A 128 8.36 4.37 -11.58
C TYR A 128 7.13 3.47 -11.59
N TYR A 129 6.10 3.82 -12.39
CA TYR A 129 4.92 2.99 -12.53
C TYR A 129 5.23 1.66 -13.20
N PHE A 130 6.07 1.64 -14.24
CA PHE A 130 6.52 0.42 -14.89
C PHE A 130 7.26 -0.51 -13.92
N ASP A 131 8.20 0.02 -13.14
CA ASP A 131 8.93 -0.75 -12.14
C ASP A 131 8.01 -1.31 -11.05
N TYR A 132 7.04 -0.52 -10.60
CA TYR A 132 6.01 -0.98 -9.67
C TYR A 132 5.21 -2.16 -10.25
N ILE A 133 4.71 -2.05 -11.48
CA ILE A 133 3.94 -3.14 -12.13
C ILE A 133 4.80 -4.40 -12.26
N ARG A 134 6.05 -4.25 -12.69
CA ARG A 134 6.99 -5.36 -12.83
C ARG A 134 7.24 -6.06 -11.49
N ALA A 135 7.46 -5.30 -10.43
CA ALA A 135 7.67 -5.84 -9.10
C ALA A 135 6.41 -6.55 -8.57
N MET A 136 5.23 -5.95 -8.70
CA MET A 136 3.99 -6.57 -8.21
C MET A 136 3.63 -7.84 -8.98
N THR A 137 3.88 -7.88 -10.29
CA THR A 137 3.73 -9.11 -11.10
C THR A 137 4.68 -10.20 -10.62
N HIS A 138 5.93 -9.85 -10.33
CA HIS A 138 6.90 -10.78 -9.74
C HIS A 138 6.41 -11.34 -8.39
N TRP A 139 5.93 -10.48 -7.49
CA TRP A 139 5.42 -10.92 -6.19
C TRP A 139 4.19 -11.81 -6.29
N GLN A 140 3.30 -11.58 -7.24
CA GLN A 140 2.16 -12.46 -7.51
C GLN A 140 2.62 -13.86 -7.96
N THR A 141 3.74 -13.94 -8.68
CA THR A 141 4.33 -15.22 -9.11
C THR A 141 4.99 -15.95 -7.93
N ILE A 142 5.73 -15.23 -7.07
CA ILE A 142 6.45 -15.81 -5.92
C ILE A 142 5.49 -16.17 -4.78
N PHE A 143 4.44 -15.38 -4.57
CA PHE A 143 3.46 -15.56 -3.50
C PHE A 143 2.05 -15.77 -4.08
N PRO A 144 1.79 -16.89 -4.80
CA PRO A 144 0.50 -17.13 -5.43
C PRO A 144 -0.61 -17.11 -4.39
N ASN A 145 -1.72 -16.43 -4.72
CA ASN A 145 -2.89 -16.24 -3.86
C ASN A 145 -2.65 -15.43 -2.56
N GLN A 146 -1.46 -14.87 -2.34
CA GLN A 146 -1.15 -14.07 -1.16
C GLN A 146 -1.09 -12.55 -1.45
N VAL A 147 -1.08 -12.19 -2.73
CA VAL A 147 -1.11 -10.80 -3.20
C VAL A 147 -2.36 -10.59 -4.03
N LEU A 148 -3.31 -9.83 -3.52
CA LEU A 148 -4.53 -9.45 -4.24
C LEU A 148 -4.35 -8.08 -4.89
N THR A 149 -4.50 -8.00 -6.21
CA THR A 149 -4.63 -6.71 -6.89
C THR A 149 -6.11 -6.31 -6.96
N VAL A 150 -6.40 -5.10 -6.52
CA VAL A 150 -7.72 -4.47 -6.58
C VAL A 150 -7.64 -3.23 -7.43
N GLN A 151 -8.34 -3.22 -8.55
CA GLN A 151 -8.41 -2.07 -9.45
C GLN A 151 -9.44 -1.06 -8.91
N TYR A 152 -9.03 0.19 -8.76
CA TYR A 152 -9.91 1.26 -8.28
C TYR A 152 -11.14 1.42 -9.16
N GLU A 153 -10.99 1.27 -10.47
CA GLU A 153 -12.05 1.34 -11.47
C GLU A 153 -13.14 0.29 -11.20
N GLU A 154 -12.74 -0.91 -10.81
CA GLU A 154 -13.68 -1.99 -10.47
C GLU A 154 -14.38 -1.72 -9.14
N VAL A 155 -13.67 -1.12 -8.17
CA VAL A 155 -14.28 -0.70 -6.89
C VAL A 155 -15.36 0.37 -7.13
N VAL A 156 -15.10 1.29 -8.07
CA VAL A 156 -16.07 2.33 -8.47
C VAL A 156 -17.27 1.74 -9.21
N ASN A 157 -17.05 0.69 -10.02
CA ASN A 157 -18.10 0.08 -10.82
C ASN A 157 -19.00 -0.86 -10.00
N ASP A 158 -18.41 -1.66 -9.11
CA ASP A 158 -19.13 -2.64 -8.29
C ASP A 158 -18.48 -2.74 -6.90
N LEU A 159 -18.86 -1.81 -6.03
CA LEU A 159 -18.30 -1.71 -4.68
C LEU A 159 -18.54 -2.99 -3.87
N GLU A 160 -19.75 -3.55 -3.91
CA GLU A 160 -20.08 -4.72 -3.07
C GLU A 160 -19.25 -5.94 -3.47
N LYS A 161 -19.14 -6.23 -4.78
CA LYS A 161 -18.31 -7.33 -5.27
C LYS A 161 -16.85 -7.18 -4.82
N GLN A 162 -16.29 -5.98 -4.92
CA GLN A 162 -14.90 -5.72 -4.54
C GLN A 162 -14.69 -5.76 -3.02
N VAL A 163 -15.67 -5.31 -2.23
CA VAL A 163 -15.63 -5.45 -0.77
C VAL A 163 -15.66 -6.92 -0.36
N ARG A 164 -16.52 -7.73 -0.96
CA ARG A 164 -16.56 -9.18 -0.70
C ARG A 164 -15.24 -9.87 -1.05
N LEU A 165 -14.63 -9.48 -2.18
CA LEU A 165 -13.32 -9.99 -2.60
C LEU A 165 -12.23 -9.62 -1.60
N LEU A 166 -12.17 -8.36 -1.17
CA LEU A 166 -11.22 -7.87 -0.17
C LEU A 166 -11.35 -8.60 1.17
N LEU A 167 -12.56 -8.74 1.67
CA LEU A 167 -12.84 -9.41 2.96
C LEU A 167 -12.48 -10.88 2.88
N ASN A 168 -12.88 -11.58 1.81
CA ASN A 168 -12.54 -12.99 1.60
C ASN A 168 -11.03 -13.21 1.55
N HIS A 169 -10.30 -12.41 0.78
CA HIS A 169 -8.84 -12.47 0.70
C HIS A 169 -8.18 -12.20 2.07
N SER A 170 -8.78 -11.34 2.87
CA SER A 170 -8.30 -11.01 4.22
C SER A 170 -8.76 -12.04 5.27
N GLY A 171 -9.55 -13.07 4.91
CA GLY A 171 -10.11 -14.03 5.85
C GLY A 171 -11.04 -13.37 6.87
N LEU A 172 -11.86 -12.42 6.43
CA LEU A 172 -12.82 -11.67 7.23
C LEU A 172 -14.25 -12.00 6.77
N ALA A 173 -15.18 -12.02 7.73
CA ALA A 173 -16.59 -12.12 7.42
C ALA A 173 -17.10 -10.84 6.72
N PHE A 174 -18.21 -10.96 5.99
CA PHE A 174 -18.80 -9.77 5.38
C PHE A 174 -19.52 -8.92 6.43
N GLU A 175 -19.25 -7.61 6.41
CA GLU A 175 -19.96 -6.61 7.22
C GLU A 175 -20.42 -5.45 6.33
N ASP A 176 -21.71 -5.08 6.47
CA ASP A 176 -22.31 -3.95 5.75
C ASP A 176 -21.62 -2.60 6.03
N ALA A 177 -20.98 -2.46 7.19
CA ALA A 177 -20.19 -1.29 7.55
C ALA A 177 -19.07 -1.01 6.53
N CYS A 178 -18.53 -2.04 5.88
CA CYS A 178 -17.51 -1.89 4.84
C CYS A 178 -18.07 -1.25 3.55
N LEU A 179 -19.38 -1.38 3.28
CA LEU A 179 -20.03 -0.68 2.16
C LEU A 179 -20.30 0.79 2.49
N ARG A 180 -20.53 1.10 3.76
CA ARG A 180 -20.78 2.45 4.28
C ARG A 180 -19.54 3.05 4.95
N TYR A 181 -18.36 2.75 4.43
CA TYR A 181 -17.05 3.15 4.98
C TYR A 181 -16.90 4.67 5.21
N TYR A 182 -17.67 5.49 4.51
CA TYR A 182 -17.68 6.96 4.60
C TYR A 182 -18.44 7.48 5.84
N GLU A 183 -19.27 6.64 6.48
CA GLU A 183 -19.98 6.96 7.71
C GLU A 183 -19.09 6.83 8.95
N LYS A 184 -17.97 6.10 8.85
CA LYS A 184 -17.06 5.89 9.99
C LYS A 184 -16.32 7.17 10.33
N ASP A 185 -16.61 7.73 11.50
CA ASP A 185 -15.86 8.88 12.02
C ASP A 185 -14.45 8.44 12.44
N ARG A 186 -13.47 8.82 11.63
CA ARG A 186 -12.08 8.55 11.86
C ARG A 186 -11.22 9.72 11.39
N SER A 187 -10.22 10.08 12.19
CA SER A 187 -9.20 11.05 11.77
C SER A 187 -8.35 10.47 10.65
N VAL A 188 -8.39 11.11 9.48
CA VAL A 188 -7.54 10.77 8.31
C VAL A 188 -6.65 11.97 8.04
N ARG A 189 -5.33 11.78 8.18
CA ARG A 189 -4.31 12.85 8.04
C ARG A 189 -3.56 12.73 6.70
N THR A 190 -4.27 12.60 5.60
CA THR A 190 -3.69 12.52 4.26
C THR A 190 -4.35 13.53 3.33
N ALA A 191 -3.75 13.80 2.16
CA ALA A 191 -4.32 14.68 1.14
C ALA A 191 -5.72 14.24 0.67
N SER A 192 -6.10 12.99 0.92
CA SER A 192 -7.42 12.43 0.57
C SER A 192 -8.44 12.46 1.72
N SER A 193 -8.19 13.21 2.80
CA SER A 193 -9.05 13.22 4.01
C SER A 193 -10.51 13.55 3.72
N GLU A 194 -10.77 14.50 2.83
CA GLU A 194 -12.12 14.88 2.42
C GLU A 194 -12.78 13.83 1.50
N GLN A 195 -11.98 13.16 0.67
CA GLN A 195 -12.48 12.20 -0.31
C GLN A 195 -13.00 10.93 0.34
N VAL A 196 -12.33 10.45 1.39
CA VAL A 196 -12.71 9.21 2.10
C VAL A 196 -13.96 9.34 2.98
N ARG A 197 -14.45 10.57 3.17
CA ARG A 197 -15.69 10.88 3.91
C ARG A 197 -16.92 10.94 3.01
N LYS A 198 -16.75 10.66 1.73
CA LYS A 198 -17.83 10.67 0.73
C LYS A 198 -17.96 9.29 0.11
N PRO A 199 -19.15 8.90 -0.37
CA PRO A 199 -19.29 7.75 -1.24
C PRO A 199 -18.31 7.82 -2.41
N ILE A 200 -17.90 6.67 -2.91
CA ILE A 200 -16.95 6.60 -4.02
C ILE A 200 -17.52 7.32 -5.25
N TYR A 201 -16.70 8.10 -5.95
CA TYR A 201 -17.12 8.93 -7.07
C TYR A 201 -16.29 8.62 -8.33
N ARG A 202 -16.88 8.90 -9.50
CA ARG A 202 -16.31 8.50 -10.80
C ARG A 202 -15.40 9.54 -11.43
N ASP A 203 -15.47 10.80 -11.04
CA ASP A 203 -14.76 11.89 -11.70
C ASP A 203 -13.24 11.68 -11.77
N ALA A 204 -12.70 11.06 -10.73
CA ALA A 204 -11.28 10.73 -10.66
C ALA A 204 -10.79 9.80 -11.78
N LEU A 205 -11.67 9.05 -12.43
CA LEU A 205 -11.29 8.09 -13.48
C LEU A 205 -10.94 8.76 -14.80
N THR A 206 -11.55 9.92 -15.08
CA THR A 206 -11.52 10.51 -16.43
C THR A 206 -10.91 11.92 -16.49
N ILE A 207 -10.59 12.51 -15.35
CA ILE A 207 -10.09 13.91 -15.30
C ILE A 207 -8.82 14.13 -16.14
N TRP A 208 -7.96 13.13 -16.26
CA TRP A 208 -6.74 13.19 -17.08
C TRP A 208 -7.04 13.35 -18.58
N LYS A 209 -8.18 12.87 -19.07
CA LYS A 209 -8.61 12.98 -20.47
C LYS A 209 -8.75 14.41 -20.95
N HIS A 210 -9.04 15.34 -20.04
CA HIS A 210 -9.06 16.77 -20.38
C HIS A 210 -7.67 17.33 -20.71
N TYR A 211 -6.62 16.63 -20.34
CA TYR A 211 -5.21 17.00 -20.51
C TYR A 211 -4.45 16.05 -21.44
N GLU A 212 -5.11 15.07 -22.05
CA GLU A 212 -4.51 14.01 -22.85
C GLU A 212 -3.51 14.51 -23.91
N LYS A 213 -3.78 15.70 -24.49
CA LYS A 213 -2.91 16.33 -25.48
C LYS A 213 -1.56 16.79 -24.91
N HIS A 214 -1.42 16.82 -23.61
CA HIS A 214 -0.25 17.33 -22.88
C HIS A 214 0.45 16.25 -22.04
N LEU A 215 -0.06 15.04 -22.07
CA LEU A 215 0.47 13.85 -21.41
C LEU A 215 1.09 12.92 -22.46
#